data_fa19a543f7471505255be787b86565fe
#
_entry.id   fa19a543f7471505255be787b86565fe
#
_cell.length_a   1.000
_cell.length_b   1.000
_cell.length_c   1.000
_cell.angle_alpha   90.00
_cell.angle_beta   90.00
_cell.angle_gamma   90.00
#
_symmetry.space_group_name_H-M   'P 1'
#
loop_
_entity.id
_entity.type
_entity.pdbx_description
1 polymer ?
#
loop_
_entity_poly.entity_id
_entity_poly.type
_entity_poly.pdbx_seq_one_letter_code
_entity_poly.pdbx_strand_id
1 'polypeptide(L)'
;INDCKQIPDIEKKEKYLILYAYAGRITQKESDWISDYAHKKGLKIYTIGGVQKCADAFLDCSPFEVLSYYKKAEAVITDTFHGSIFSIITQRPFATLVRKSVNGAYGNEEKLTDLLTRLGLSDHIARQQDEISSILDIRVDYTSVNELLKTERERTWSYLRTETGVA
;
A
#
# COMPACT_ATOMS: atom_id res chain seq x y z
N ILE A 1 8.42 3.89 15.62
CA ILE A 1 7.20 4.38 14.93
C ILE A 1 6.50 5.48 15.74
N ASN A 2 6.92 5.71 17.00
CA ASN A 2 6.30 6.73 17.87
C ASN A 2 6.80 8.17 17.63
N ASP A 3 7.87 8.36 16.87
CA ASP A 3 8.52 9.67 16.62
C ASP A 3 8.16 10.29 15.26
N CYS A 4 7.07 9.85 14.63
CA CYS A 4 6.60 10.49 13.40
C CYS A 4 6.11 11.91 13.75
N LYS A 5 6.82 12.92 13.21
CA LYS A 5 6.38 14.32 13.29
C LYS A 5 4.90 14.44 12.94
N GLN A 6 4.20 15.29 13.69
CA GLN A 6 2.80 15.58 13.39
C GLN A 6 2.70 16.14 11.96
N ILE A 7 1.85 15.54 11.17
CA ILE A 7 1.52 16.02 9.83
C ILE A 7 0.94 17.42 9.96
N PRO A 8 1.29 18.36 9.04
CA PRO A 8 0.52 19.59 8.88
C PRO A 8 -0.96 19.21 8.77
N ASP A 9 -1.81 19.90 9.50
CA ASP A 9 -3.25 19.60 9.57
C ASP A 9 -3.85 19.45 8.15
N ILE A 10 -3.95 18.20 7.70
CA ILE A 10 -5.06 17.88 6.81
C ILE A 10 -6.26 18.11 7.71
N GLU A 11 -7.13 19.03 7.32
CA GLU A 11 -8.30 19.37 8.10
C GLU A 11 -8.92 18.09 8.64
N LYS A 12 -9.07 17.98 9.95
CA LYS A 12 -9.38 16.76 10.73
C LYS A 12 -10.64 16.00 10.32
N LYS A 13 -11.25 16.34 9.17
CA LYS A 13 -12.55 15.87 8.71
C LYS A 13 -12.59 15.16 7.37
N GLU A 14 -11.54 15.23 6.56
CA GLU A 14 -11.60 14.60 5.24
C GLU A 14 -11.24 13.12 5.30
N LYS A 15 -12.16 12.29 4.83
CA LYS A 15 -11.90 10.87 4.57
C LYS A 15 -11.20 10.72 3.23
N TYR A 16 -10.15 9.91 3.18
CA TYR A 16 -9.40 9.73 1.95
C TYR A 16 -8.89 8.31 1.75
N LEU A 17 -8.65 7.98 0.50
CA LEU A 17 -7.84 6.84 0.10
C LEU A 17 -6.46 7.32 -0.37
N ILE A 18 -5.46 6.47 -0.18
CA ILE A 18 -4.13 6.67 -0.75
C ILE A 18 -4.01 5.84 -2.03
N LEU A 19 -3.56 6.49 -3.10
CA LEU A 19 -3.09 5.84 -4.31
C LEU A 19 -1.56 5.99 -4.41
N TYR A 20 -0.83 4.93 -4.04
CA TYR A 20 0.62 4.96 -4.13
C TYR A 20 1.09 4.24 -5.40
N ALA A 21 1.35 5.01 -6.43
CA ALA A 21 1.87 4.54 -7.69
C ALA A 21 2.79 5.58 -8.33
N TYR A 22 3.81 5.13 -9.09
CA TYR A 22 4.64 6.06 -9.84
C TYR A 22 3.90 6.62 -11.05
N ALA A 23 4.32 7.81 -11.51
CA ALA A 23 3.71 8.49 -12.65
C ALA A 23 3.66 7.57 -13.90
N GLY A 24 2.53 7.60 -14.60
CA GLY A 24 2.32 6.85 -15.84
C GLY A 24 2.03 5.35 -15.66
N ARG A 25 1.95 4.82 -14.44
CA ARG A 25 1.66 3.39 -14.22
C ARG A 25 0.19 3.07 -14.08
N ILE A 26 -0.62 4.02 -13.65
CA ILE A 26 -2.07 3.84 -13.54
C ILE A 26 -2.69 4.07 -14.91
N THR A 27 -3.38 3.06 -15.45
CA THR A 27 -4.10 3.15 -16.71
C THR A 27 -5.33 4.03 -16.58
N GLN A 28 -5.87 4.50 -17.72
CA GLN A 28 -7.10 5.31 -17.70
C GLN A 28 -8.26 4.54 -17.09
N LYS A 29 -8.43 3.25 -17.41
CA LYS A 29 -9.49 2.40 -16.82
C LYS A 29 -9.38 2.28 -15.30
N GLU A 30 -8.17 2.08 -14.78
CA GLU A 30 -7.93 2.04 -13.33
C GLU A 30 -8.20 3.41 -12.69
N SER A 31 -7.77 4.48 -13.33
CA SER A 31 -8.04 5.86 -12.88
C SER A 31 -9.53 6.15 -12.77
N ASP A 32 -10.31 5.81 -13.81
CA ASP A 32 -11.76 6.00 -13.85
C ASP A 32 -12.41 5.16 -12.74
N TRP A 33 -12.02 3.90 -12.59
CA TRP A 33 -12.54 3.01 -11.58
C TRP A 33 -12.23 3.50 -10.15
N ILE A 34 -10.99 3.94 -9.89
CA ILE A 34 -10.57 4.49 -8.58
C ILE A 34 -11.39 5.74 -8.25
N SER A 35 -11.61 6.62 -9.25
CA SER A 35 -12.46 7.81 -9.10
C SER A 35 -13.88 7.44 -8.71
N ASP A 36 -14.48 6.49 -9.41
CA ASP A 36 -15.85 6.02 -9.14
C ASP A 36 -15.97 5.41 -7.74
N TYR A 37 -15.01 4.60 -7.35
CA TYR A 37 -14.95 4.01 -6.00
C TYR A 37 -14.87 5.09 -4.92
N ALA A 38 -13.92 6.01 -5.07
CA ALA A 38 -13.73 7.09 -4.12
C ALA A 38 -14.97 7.97 -4.00
N HIS A 39 -15.59 8.34 -5.12
CA HIS A 39 -16.83 9.12 -5.15
C HIS A 39 -17.97 8.41 -4.42
N LYS A 40 -18.19 7.12 -4.70
CA LYS A 40 -19.23 6.29 -4.04
C LYS A 40 -19.04 6.19 -2.53
N LYS A 41 -17.78 6.18 -2.07
CA LYS A 41 -17.44 6.09 -0.64
C LYS A 41 -17.27 7.47 0.03
N GLY A 42 -17.39 8.57 -0.72
CA GLY A 42 -17.18 9.93 -0.21
C GLY A 42 -15.73 10.19 0.21
N LEU A 43 -14.76 9.62 -0.51
CA LEU A 43 -13.32 9.71 -0.22
C LEU A 43 -12.64 10.68 -1.17
N LYS A 44 -11.67 11.43 -0.66
CA LYS A 44 -10.67 12.11 -1.48
C LYS A 44 -9.59 11.13 -1.93
N ILE A 45 -8.96 11.40 -3.07
CA ILE A 45 -7.84 10.60 -3.60
C ILE A 45 -6.54 11.37 -3.39
N TYR A 46 -5.70 10.87 -2.49
CA TYR A 46 -4.37 11.42 -2.27
C TYR A 46 -3.31 10.49 -2.89
N THR A 47 -2.45 11.05 -3.73
CA THR A 47 -1.41 10.26 -4.40
C THR A 47 -0.04 10.46 -3.80
N ILE A 48 0.75 9.39 -3.80
CA ILE A 48 2.15 9.34 -3.36
C ILE A 48 2.97 8.66 -4.46
N GLY A 49 4.22 9.08 -4.64
CA GLY A 49 5.15 8.50 -5.61
C GLY A 49 5.01 9.05 -7.02
N GLY A 50 3.86 9.57 -7.40
CA GLY A 50 3.62 10.22 -8.68
C GLY A 50 2.23 10.84 -8.78
N VAL A 51 2.13 11.91 -9.55
CA VAL A 51 0.83 12.55 -9.84
C VAL A 51 0.01 11.62 -10.71
N GLN A 52 -1.27 11.44 -10.34
CA GLN A 52 -2.24 10.63 -11.07
C GLN A 52 -3.43 11.50 -11.50
N LYS A 53 -4.06 11.16 -12.63
CA LYS A 53 -5.18 11.95 -13.19
C LYS A 53 -6.39 12.01 -12.27
N CYS A 54 -6.65 10.95 -11.51
CA CYS A 54 -7.77 10.85 -10.58
C CYS A 54 -7.50 11.52 -9.22
N ALA A 55 -6.33 12.11 -9.01
CA ALA A 55 -5.95 12.64 -7.72
C ALA A 55 -6.64 13.96 -7.39
N ASP A 56 -7.16 14.08 -6.18
CA ASP A 56 -7.53 15.38 -5.60
C ASP A 56 -6.29 16.15 -5.14
N ALA A 57 -5.26 15.44 -4.63
CA ALA A 57 -4.00 16.03 -4.22
C ALA A 57 -2.82 15.05 -4.38
N PHE A 58 -1.63 15.62 -4.65
CA PHE A 58 -0.36 14.93 -4.57
C PHE A 58 0.33 15.28 -3.25
N LEU A 59 0.74 14.26 -2.51
CA LEU A 59 1.42 14.43 -1.23
C LEU A 59 2.93 14.41 -1.45
N ASP A 60 3.53 15.59 -1.39
CA ASP A 60 4.98 15.73 -1.31
C ASP A 60 5.39 15.63 0.15
N CYS A 61 5.74 14.45 0.60
CA CYS A 61 5.98 14.15 1.99
C CYS A 61 7.23 13.29 2.20
N SER A 62 7.88 13.47 3.34
CA SER A 62 9.01 12.65 3.75
C SER A 62 8.57 11.19 4.03
N PRO A 63 9.48 10.20 3.99
CA PRO A 63 9.15 8.81 4.29
C PRO A 63 8.46 8.59 5.65
N PHE A 64 8.75 9.43 6.65
CA PHE A 64 8.12 9.35 7.97
C PHE A 64 6.69 9.91 7.96
N GLU A 65 6.44 10.96 7.20
CA GLU A 65 5.11 11.53 7.02
C GLU A 65 4.18 10.59 6.25
N VAL A 66 4.72 9.84 5.27
CA VAL A 66 3.96 8.80 4.53
C VAL A 66 3.24 7.87 5.50
N LEU A 67 3.93 7.32 6.51
CA LEU A 67 3.30 6.41 7.48
C LEU A 67 2.18 7.07 8.27
N SER A 68 2.26 8.36 8.52
CA SER A 68 1.22 9.10 9.22
C SER A 68 -0.02 9.28 8.34
N TYR A 69 0.15 9.52 7.03
CA TYR A 69 -0.95 9.52 6.07
C TYR A 69 -1.61 8.13 5.99
N TYR A 70 -0.80 7.07 5.90
CA TYR A 70 -1.33 5.70 5.87
C TYR A 70 -2.17 5.36 7.09
N LYS A 71 -1.75 5.73 8.30
CA LYS A 71 -2.50 5.46 9.55
C LYS A 71 -3.90 6.09 9.57
N LYS A 72 -4.13 7.15 8.81
CA LYS A 72 -5.40 7.88 8.75
C LYS A 72 -6.22 7.57 7.50
N ALA A 73 -5.67 6.88 6.52
CA ALA A 73 -6.36 6.52 5.29
C ALA A 73 -7.50 5.54 5.57
N GLU A 74 -8.61 5.69 4.87
CA GLU A 74 -9.72 4.71 4.89
C GLU A 74 -9.37 3.47 4.07
N ALA A 75 -8.60 3.63 2.99
CA ALA A 75 -8.14 2.55 2.12
C ALA A 75 -6.84 2.93 1.41
N VAL A 76 -6.14 1.93 0.89
CA VAL A 76 -4.93 2.10 0.09
C VAL A 76 -5.03 1.28 -1.19
N ILE A 77 -4.67 1.89 -2.31
CA ILE A 77 -4.46 1.20 -3.59
C ILE A 77 -3.02 1.46 -4.01
N THR A 78 -2.30 0.41 -4.37
CA THR A 78 -0.88 0.57 -4.72
C THR A 78 -0.42 -0.44 -5.77
N ASP A 79 0.54 -0.05 -6.61
CA ASP A 79 1.30 -0.95 -7.49
C ASP A 79 2.75 -1.10 -7.03
N THR A 80 3.06 -0.64 -5.81
CA THR A 80 4.44 -0.60 -5.29
C THR A 80 4.66 -1.54 -4.13
N PHE A 81 5.89 -2.06 -4.03
CA PHE A 81 6.31 -2.92 -2.92
C PHE A 81 6.21 -2.19 -1.57
N HIS A 82 6.71 -0.94 -1.51
CA HIS A 82 6.65 -0.14 -0.29
C HIS A 82 5.21 0.21 0.10
N GLY A 83 4.35 0.51 -0.87
CA GLY A 83 2.93 0.78 -0.62
C GLY A 83 2.22 -0.40 0.04
N SER A 84 2.48 -1.62 -0.43
CA SER A 84 1.94 -2.84 0.18
C SER A 84 2.46 -3.02 1.61
N ILE A 85 3.77 -2.87 1.83
CA ILE A 85 4.37 -2.96 3.18
C ILE A 85 3.78 -1.91 4.12
N PHE A 86 3.64 -0.67 3.69
CA PHE A 86 3.08 0.40 4.53
C PHE A 86 1.62 0.14 4.88
N SER A 87 0.82 -0.42 3.96
CA SER A 87 -0.55 -0.84 4.23
C SER A 87 -0.61 -1.90 5.32
N ILE A 88 0.25 -2.92 5.21
CA ILE A 88 0.34 -4.02 6.18
C ILE A 88 0.77 -3.50 7.55
N ILE A 89 1.83 -2.69 7.63
CA ILE A 89 2.36 -2.15 8.90
C ILE A 89 1.33 -1.24 9.59
N THR A 90 0.56 -0.47 8.82
CA THR A 90 -0.44 0.44 9.36
C THR A 90 -1.82 -0.20 9.49
N GLN A 91 -1.96 -1.46 9.08
CA GLN A 91 -3.18 -2.26 9.15
C GLN A 91 -4.38 -1.57 8.47
N ARG A 92 -4.14 -1.02 7.28
CA ARG A 92 -5.21 -0.40 6.48
C ARG A 92 -5.78 -1.37 5.48
N PRO A 93 -7.09 -1.28 5.15
CA PRO A 93 -7.65 -1.95 3.99
C PRO A 93 -6.84 -1.59 2.74
N PHE A 94 -6.42 -2.58 1.97
CA PHE A 94 -5.59 -2.29 0.80
C PHE A 94 -5.82 -3.26 -0.35
N ALA A 95 -5.53 -2.79 -1.56
CA ALA A 95 -5.45 -3.61 -2.77
C ALA A 95 -4.12 -3.34 -3.47
N THR A 96 -3.42 -4.41 -3.84
CA THR A 96 -2.14 -4.34 -4.55
C THR A 96 -2.33 -4.70 -6.01
N LEU A 97 -2.10 -3.72 -6.89
CA LEU A 97 -2.17 -3.90 -8.35
C LEU A 97 -0.94 -4.64 -8.84
N VAL A 98 -1.14 -5.86 -9.33
CA VAL A 98 -0.08 -6.72 -9.82
C VAL A 98 -0.08 -6.74 -11.34
N ARG A 99 1.11 -6.58 -11.93
CA ARG A 99 1.30 -6.47 -13.38
C ARG A 99 2.37 -7.42 -13.87
N LYS A 100 2.05 -8.20 -14.90
CA LYS A 100 3.05 -9.01 -15.59
C LYS A 100 3.99 -8.13 -16.42
N SER A 101 5.28 -8.49 -16.40
CA SER A 101 6.22 -7.92 -17.37
C SER A 101 5.93 -8.50 -18.74
N VAL A 102 5.70 -7.65 -19.72
CA VAL A 102 5.46 -8.05 -21.13
C VAL A 102 6.44 -7.28 -22.01
N ASN A 103 7.22 -7.97 -22.82
CA ASN A 103 8.17 -7.37 -23.79
C ASN A 103 9.12 -6.33 -23.16
N GLY A 104 9.63 -6.59 -21.96
CA GLY A 104 10.54 -5.67 -21.26
C GLY A 104 9.86 -4.46 -20.60
N ALA A 105 8.53 -4.37 -20.65
CA ALA A 105 7.79 -3.39 -19.89
C ALA A 105 7.83 -3.69 -18.38
N TYR A 106 7.55 -2.68 -17.57
CA TYR A 106 7.52 -2.81 -16.13
C TYR A 106 6.55 -3.90 -15.66
N GLY A 107 7.07 -4.80 -14.83
CA GLY A 107 6.30 -5.80 -14.11
C GLY A 107 6.68 -5.79 -12.62
N ASN A 108 5.73 -6.13 -11.78
CA ASN A 108 5.93 -6.21 -10.32
C ASN A 108 5.36 -7.53 -9.74
N GLU A 109 4.84 -8.41 -10.61
CA GLU A 109 4.05 -9.59 -10.21
C GLU A 109 4.83 -10.49 -9.27
N GLU A 110 6.03 -10.91 -9.65
CA GLU A 110 6.83 -11.87 -8.88
C GLU A 110 7.06 -11.36 -7.45
N LYS A 111 7.58 -10.15 -7.32
CA LYS A 111 7.95 -9.54 -6.04
C LYS A 111 6.77 -9.29 -5.11
N LEU A 112 5.65 -8.81 -5.66
CA LEU A 112 4.46 -8.51 -4.88
C LEU A 112 3.67 -9.77 -4.51
N THR A 113 3.61 -10.73 -5.44
CA THR A 113 2.96 -12.01 -5.18
C THR A 113 3.72 -12.79 -4.10
N ASP A 114 5.06 -12.84 -4.17
CA ASP A 114 5.88 -13.47 -3.13
C ASP A 114 5.63 -12.85 -1.76
N LEU A 115 5.71 -11.52 -1.65
CA LEU A 115 5.45 -10.79 -0.41
C LEU A 115 4.09 -11.15 0.20
N LEU A 116 3.03 -11.02 -0.60
CA LEU A 116 1.67 -11.19 -0.09
C LEU A 116 1.34 -12.66 0.20
N THR A 117 1.85 -13.58 -0.60
CA THR A 117 1.67 -15.02 -0.35
C THR A 117 2.36 -15.46 0.94
N ARG A 118 3.59 -15.02 1.18
CA ARG A 118 4.33 -15.33 2.41
C ARG A 118 3.66 -14.81 3.67
N LEU A 119 2.89 -13.73 3.55
CA LEU A 119 2.16 -13.14 4.68
C LEU A 119 0.70 -13.62 4.78
N GLY A 120 0.27 -14.55 3.91
CA GLY A 120 -1.10 -15.04 3.90
C GLY A 120 -2.11 -14.01 3.38
N LEU A 121 -1.67 -13.05 2.57
CA LEU A 121 -2.44 -11.91 2.07
C LEU A 121 -2.67 -11.95 0.56
N SER A 122 -2.65 -13.13 -0.06
CA SER A 122 -2.84 -13.31 -1.50
C SER A 122 -4.17 -12.76 -2.01
N ASP A 123 -5.19 -12.72 -1.16
CA ASP A 123 -6.52 -12.17 -1.48
C ASP A 123 -6.50 -10.64 -1.66
N HIS A 124 -5.40 -9.98 -1.31
CA HIS A 124 -5.19 -8.54 -1.53
C HIS A 124 -4.50 -8.20 -2.86
N ILE A 125 -4.31 -9.20 -3.72
CA ILE A 125 -3.77 -9.04 -5.06
C ILE A 125 -4.89 -8.75 -6.05
N ALA A 126 -4.84 -7.57 -6.69
CA ALA A 126 -5.71 -7.20 -7.80
C ALA A 126 -4.97 -7.34 -9.13
N ARG A 127 -5.49 -8.14 -10.04
CA ARG A 127 -5.02 -8.26 -11.43
C ARG A 127 -5.87 -7.46 -12.41
N GLN A 128 -7.10 -7.17 -12.01
CA GLN A 128 -8.06 -6.37 -12.76
C GLN A 128 -8.69 -5.31 -11.85
N GLN A 129 -9.12 -4.21 -12.45
CA GLN A 129 -9.67 -3.08 -11.69
C GLN A 129 -10.98 -3.40 -10.96
N ASP A 130 -11.81 -4.29 -11.49
CA ASP A 130 -13.10 -4.68 -10.90
C ASP A 130 -12.97 -5.51 -9.62
N GLU A 131 -11.80 -6.11 -9.38
CA GLU A 131 -11.50 -6.87 -8.17
C GLU A 131 -11.27 -5.95 -6.95
N ILE A 132 -10.84 -4.70 -7.17
CA ILE A 132 -10.36 -3.81 -6.08
C ILE A 132 -11.44 -3.56 -5.02
N SER A 133 -12.70 -3.39 -5.41
CA SER A 133 -13.80 -3.11 -4.46
C SER A 133 -13.98 -4.24 -3.45
N SER A 134 -14.07 -5.46 -3.94
CA SER A 134 -14.23 -6.65 -3.10
C SER A 134 -12.99 -6.87 -2.24
N ILE A 135 -11.80 -6.62 -2.78
CA ILE A 135 -10.54 -6.74 -2.05
C ILE A 135 -10.47 -5.75 -0.88
N LEU A 136 -10.88 -4.50 -1.10
CA LEU A 136 -10.87 -3.48 -0.04
C LEU A 136 -11.89 -3.75 1.10
N ASP A 137 -12.90 -4.56 0.83
CA ASP A 137 -13.88 -4.98 1.83
C ASP A 137 -13.43 -6.23 2.62
N ILE A 138 -12.30 -6.88 2.25
CA ILE A 138 -11.75 -8.03 2.98
C ILE A 138 -11.24 -7.57 4.35
N ARG A 139 -11.67 -8.27 5.38
CA ARG A 139 -11.10 -8.10 6.73
C ARG A 139 -9.87 -8.97 6.90
N VAL A 140 -8.74 -8.35 7.19
CA VAL A 140 -7.48 -9.04 7.46
C VAL A 140 -7.44 -9.47 8.94
N ASP A 141 -7.10 -10.73 9.19
CA ASP A 141 -6.66 -11.16 10.51
C ASP A 141 -5.20 -10.75 10.74
N TYR A 142 -5.03 -9.55 11.25
CA TYR A 142 -3.69 -9.02 11.56
C TYR A 142 -3.00 -9.74 12.72
N THR A 143 -3.67 -10.58 13.48
CA THR A 143 -3.03 -11.42 14.52
C THR A 143 -2.06 -12.38 13.86
N SER A 144 -2.54 -13.18 12.91
CA SER A 144 -1.72 -14.12 12.15
C SER A 144 -0.63 -13.43 11.34
N VAL A 145 -0.94 -12.30 10.70
CA VAL A 145 0.06 -11.51 9.95
C VAL A 145 1.17 -10.99 10.86
N ASN A 146 0.83 -10.49 12.04
CA ASN A 146 1.82 -9.97 13.00
C ASN A 146 2.72 -11.09 13.56
N GLU A 147 2.20 -12.29 13.76
CA GLU A 147 3.00 -13.46 14.18
C GLU A 147 4.00 -13.84 13.10
N LEU A 148 3.57 -13.90 11.82
CA LEU A 148 4.47 -14.13 10.70
C LEU A 148 5.55 -13.05 10.59
N LEU A 149 5.18 -11.78 10.69
CA LEU A 149 6.12 -10.67 10.66
C LEU A 149 7.12 -10.73 11.82
N LYS A 150 6.70 -11.16 13.01
CA LYS A 150 7.58 -11.35 14.16
C LYS A 150 8.61 -12.44 13.87
N THR A 151 8.16 -13.59 13.39
CA THR A 151 9.02 -14.72 13.03
C THR A 151 10.07 -14.33 11.97
N GLU A 152 9.66 -13.63 10.91
CA GLU A 152 10.57 -13.17 9.87
C GLU A 152 11.59 -12.13 10.38
N ARG A 153 11.19 -11.25 11.29
CA ARG A 153 12.11 -10.31 11.94
C ARG A 153 13.12 -11.03 12.82
N GLU A 154 12.70 -11.99 13.63
CA GLU A 154 13.58 -12.79 14.49
C GLU A 154 14.60 -13.56 13.64
N ARG A 155 14.16 -14.16 12.54
CA ARG A 155 15.04 -14.83 11.58
C ARG A 155 16.07 -13.88 10.97
N THR A 156 15.63 -12.69 10.55
CA THR A 156 16.50 -11.67 9.97
C THR A 156 17.53 -11.18 10.99
N TRP A 157 17.09 -10.90 12.22
CA TRP A 157 18.00 -10.49 13.29
C TRP A 157 19.02 -11.58 13.66
N SER A 158 18.60 -12.84 13.72
CA SER A 158 19.50 -13.97 13.97
C SER A 158 20.56 -14.06 12.88
N TYR A 159 20.15 -13.97 11.60
CA TYR A 159 21.10 -13.95 10.49
C TYR A 159 22.09 -12.79 10.58
N LEU A 160 21.59 -11.56 10.77
CA LEU A 160 22.45 -10.39 10.87
C LEU A 160 23.46 -10.50 12.02
N ARG A 161 23.06 -10.96 13.20
CA ARG A 161 23.98 -11.18 14.32
C ARG A 161 25.07 -12.19 14.00
N THR A 162 24.71 -13.29 13.33
CA THR A 162 25.65 -14.32 12.93
C THR A 162 26.67 -13.79 11.94
N GLU A 163 26.23 -13.05 10.91
CA GLU A 163 27.08 -12.58 9.83
C GLU A 163 27.91 -11.33 10.20
N THR A 164 27.38 -10.46 11.07
CA THR A 164 28.06 -9.19 11.41
C THR A 164 28.81 -9.22 12.73
N GLY A 165 28.62 -10.26 13.55
CA GLY A 165 29.24 -10.37 14.89
C GLY A 165 28.75 -9.29 15.88
N VAL A 166 27.68 -8.57 15.55
CA VAL A 166 27.07 -7.57 16.44
C VAL A 166 26.10 -8.27 17.36
N ALA A 167 26.35 -8.19 18.67
CA ALA A 167 25.49 -8.73 19.71
C ALA A 167 24.24 -7.89 19.94
#